data_a5aa8219d2273c16248337bec4670f30
#
_entry.id   a5aa8219d2273c16248337bec4670f30
#
_cell.length_a   1.000
_cell.length_b   1.000
_cell.length_c   1.000
_cell.angle_alpha   90.00
_cell.angle_beta   90.00
_cell.angle_gamma   90.00
#
_symmetry.space_group_name_H-M   'P 1'
#
loop_
_entity.id
_entity.type
_entity.pdbx_description
1 polymer ?
#
loop_
_entity_poly.entity_id
_entity_poly.type
_entity_poly.pdbx_seq_one_letter_code
_entity_poly.pdbx_strand_id
1 'polypeptide(L)'
;MIANPDIDAPKYASFGAKSVTVHFEALKNIEKCIEEIHSAGSRVGIALKPKTDFSQIAKYIELIDMVLIMTVEPGFGGQSFMEKMMDKVKQARKEIDSHRLKDVWLQVDGGISLTTIETAYRAGADAFVAGSAVFKSEDPGGMVDKLRAIIS
;
A
#
# COMPACT_ATOMS: atom_id res chain seq x y z
N MET A 1 -4.43 11.12 4.87
CA MET A 1 -3.11 11.64 4.42
C MET A 1 -2.75 12.83 5.27
N ILE A 2 -1.47 12.96 5.65
CA ILE A 2 -0.94 14.02 6.51
C ILE A 2 0.12 14.82 5.75
N ALA A 3 0.27 16.10 6.10
CA ALA A 3 1.18 17.01 5.39
C ALA A 3 2.64 16.88 5.84
N ASN A 4 2.88 16.50 7.11
CA ASN A 4 4.22 16.40 7.70
C ASN A 4 4.45 15.01 8.32
N PRO A 5 4.59 13.95 7.49
CA PRO A 5 4.74 12.59 8.02
C PRO A 5 6.00 12.40 8.85
N ASP A 6 7.10 13.10 8.56
CA ASP A 6 8.34 13.03 9.38
C ASP A 6 8.10 13.38 10.86
N ILE A 7 7.09 14.22 11.17
CA ILE A 7 6.76 14.62 12.54
C ILE A 7 5.59 13.81 13.10
N ASP A 8 4.57 13.59 12.27
CA ASP A 8 3.29 13.06 12.76
C ASP A 8 3.25 11.53 12.73
N ALA A 9 3.92 10.87 11.79
CA ALA A 9 3.91 9.41 11.71
C ALA A 9 4.49 8.71 12.96
N PRO A 10 5.63 9.15 13.52
CA PRO A 10 6.13 8.60 14.79
C PRO A 10 5.16 8.78 15.96
N LYS A 11 4.39 9.89 16.00
CA LYS A 11 3.37 10.09 17.03
C LYS A 11 2.24 9.08 16.93
N TYR A 12 1.74 8.78 15.70
CA TYR A 12 0.73 7.75 15.50
C TYR A 12 1.25 6.36 15.93
N ALA A 13 2.52 6.06 15.65
CA ALA A 13 3.17 4.85 16.12
C ALA A 13 3.17 4.80 17.67
N SER A 14 3.56 5.88 18.34
CA SER A 14 3.59 5.96 19.81
C SER A 14 2.21 5.84 20.47
N PHE A 15 1.12 6.12 19.76
CA PHE A 15 -0.24 5.90 20.23
C PHE A 15 -0.68 4.43 20.14
N GLY A 16 0.20 3.52 19.72
CA GLY A 16 -0.06 2.09 19.67
C GLY A 16 -0.56 1.58 18.31
N ALA A 17 -0.41 2.35 17.24
CA ALA A 17 -0.66 1.86 15.90
C ALA A 17 0.24 0.65 15.60
N LYS A 18 -0.32 -0.43 15.07
CA LYS A 18 0.46 -1.63 14.71
C LYS A 18 1.23 -1.45 13.42
N SER A 19 0.77 -0.57 12.55
CA SER A 19 1.41 -0.20 11.29
C SER A 19 1.10 1.24 10.96
N VAL A 20 2.09 1.97 10.44
CA VAL A 20 1.94 3.35 9.98
C VAL A 20 2.42 3.42 8.54
N THR A 21 1.53 3.86 7.64
CA THR A 21 1.86 4.03 6.22
C THR A 21 1.91 5.50 5.87
N VAL A 22 2.99 5.90 5.21
CA VAL A 22 3.23 7.28 4.79
C VAL A 22 3.50 7.36 3.29
N HIS A 23 3.09 8.46 2.68
CA HIS A 23 3.43 8.73 1.29
C HIS A 23 4.89 9.14 1.15
N PHE A 24 5.63 8.47 0.26
CA PHE A 24 7.02 8.79 -0.06
C PHE A 24 7.20 10.28 -0.42
N GLU A 25 6.28 10.80 -1.24
CA GLU A 25 6.35 12.16 -1.76
C GLU A 25 6.13 13.26 -0.70
N ALA A 26 5.69 12.89 0.50
CA ALA A 26 5.51 13.82 1.61
C ALA A 26 6.69 13.79 2.60
N LEU A 27 7.58 12.78 2.50
CA LEU A 27 8.74 12.62 3.36
C LEU A 27 9.87 13.57 2.96
N LYS A 28 10.56 14.11 3.96
CA LYS A 28 11.81 14.87 3.80
C LYS A 28 13.01 14.01 4.17
N ASN A 29 12.86 13.16 5.17
CA ASN A 29 13.90 12.24 5.64
C ASN A 29 13.30 10.85 5.89
N ILE A 30 13.31 10.03 4.83
CA ILE A 30 12.69 8.69 4.85
C ILE A 30 13.35 7.77 5.87
N GLU A 31 14.68 7.73 5.94
CA GLU A 31 15.42 6.81 6.82
C GLU A 31 15.11 7.10 8.29
N LYS A 32 15.16 8.37 8.67
CA LYS A 32 14.82 8.81 10.03
C LYS A 32 13.35 8.48 10.37
N CYS A 33 12.43 8.73 9.45
CA CYS A 33 11.02 8.44 9.67
C CYS A 33 10.76 6.93 9.89
N ILE A 34 11.41 6.08 9.10
CA ILE A 34 11.36 4.61 9.26
C ILE A 34 11.87 4.21 10.64
N GLU A 35 13.06 4.70 11.02
CA GLU A 35 13.70 4.39 12.32
C GLU A 35 12.79 4.80 13.49
N GLU A 36 12.24 6.01 13.47
CA GLU A 36 11.38 6.51 14.55
C GLU A 36 10.06 5.72 14.68
N ILE A 37 9.45 5.29 13.56
CA ILE A 37 8.24 4.46 13.57
C ILE A 37 8.56 3.08 14.13
N HIS A 38 9.66 2.43 13.68
CA HIS A 38 10.09 1.13 14.21
C HIS A 38 10.46 1.20 15.70
N SER A 39 11.15 2.26 16.12
CA SER A 39 11.50 2.48 17.53
C SER A 39 10.28 2.59 18.44
N ALA A 40 9.14 3.04 17.90
CA ALA A 40 7.86 3.06 18.60
C ALA A 40 7.11 1.70 18.55
N GLY A 41 7.69 0.65 17.96
CA GLY A 41 7.13 -0.70 17.88
C GLY A 41 6.08 -0.89 16.79
N SER A 42 6.01 -0.01 15.80
CA SER A 42 5.09 -0.08 14.67
C SER A 42 5.77 -0.58 13.40
N ARG A 43 5.03 -1.27 12.54
CA ARG A 43 5.45 -1.60 11.17
C ARG A 43 5.37 -0.35 10.28
N VAL A 44 6.25 -0.28 9.28
CA VAL A 44 6.34 0.87 8.36
C VAL A 44 5.85 0.48 6.97
N GLY A 45 4.89 1.23 6.45
CA GLY A 45 4.49 1.17 5.05
C GLY A 45 4.88 2.43 4.29
N ILE A 46 5.35 2.28 3.06
CA ILE A 46 5.61 3.39 2.15
C ILE A 46 4.65 3.34 0.97
N ALA A 47 3.89 4.42 0.80
CA ALA A 47 2.94 4.58 -0.30
C ALA A 47 3.56 5.39 -1.44
N LEU A 48 3.29 4.96 -2.67
CA LEU A 48 3.72 5.63 -3.90
C LEU A 48 2.52 6.10 -4.71
N LYS A 49 2.53 7.37 -5.10
CA LYS A 49 1.57 7.92 -6.06
C LYS A 49 1.76 7.31 -7.47
N PRO A 50 0.75 7.42 -8.35
CA PRO A 50 0.85 6.87 -9.70
C PRO A 50 2.05 7.38 -10.50
N LYS A 51 2.45 8.64 -10.31
CA LYS A 51 3.56 9.27 -11.04
C LYS A 51 4.95 9.00 -10.46
N THR A 52 5.05 8.42 -9.28
CA THR A 52 6.32 8.15 -8.60
C THR A 52 6.82 6.76 -8.96
N ASP A 53 8.02 6.65 -9.50
CA ASP A 53 8.62 5.37 -9.87
C ASP A 53 9.01 4.56 -8.64
N PHE A 54 8.82 3.23 -8.71
CA PHE A 54 9.19 2.32 -7.63
C PHE A 54 10.70 2.35 -7.33
N SER A 55 11.54 2.59 -8.32
CA SER A 55 12.99 2.68 -8.16
C SER A 55 13.43 3.70 -7.10
N GLN A 56 12.61 4.72 -6.82
CA GLN A 56 12.91 5.72 -5.80
C GLN A 56 12.92 5.16 -4.37
N ILE A 57 12.18 4.07 -4.13
CA ILE A 57 12.11 3.42 -2.80
C ILE A 57 12.78 2.04 -2.77
N ALA A 58 13.23 1.50 -3.91
CA ALA A 58 13.79 0.16 -3.99
C ALA A 58 14.94 -0.07 -2.99
N LYS A 59 15.81 0.91 -2.79
CA LYS A 59 16.92 0.84 -1.82
C LYS A 59 16.48 0.74 -0.35
N TYR A 60 15.21 1.04 -0.04
CA TYR A 60 14.67 0.97 1.32
C TYR A 60 13.84 -0.30 1.56
N ILE A 61 13.77 -1.20 0.57
CA ILE A 61 12.87 -2.36 0.61
C ILE A 61 13.12 -3.28 1.82
N GLU A 62 14.36 -3.38 2.27
CA GLU A 62 14.75 -4.17 3.44
C GLU A 62 14.45 -3.48 4.78
N LEU A 63 14.12 -2.19 4.74
CA LEU A 63 13.85 -1.37 5.92
C LEU A 63 12.36 -1.14 6.17
N ILE A 64 11.49 -1.64 5.30
CA ILE A 64 10.04 -1.40 5.38
C ILE A 64 9.27 -2.71 5.41
N ASP A 65 8.08 -2.66 5.96
CA ASP A 65 7.20 -3.83 6.14
C ASP A 65 6.08 -3.88 5.09
N MET A 66 5.87 -2.81 4.34
CA MET A 66 4.83 -2.74 3.32
C MET A 66 5.17 -1.72 2.22
N VAL A 67 4.91 -2.10 0.98
CA VAL A 67 4.83 -1.20 -0.16
C VAL A 67 3.37 -1.02 -0.54
N LEU A 68 2.88 0.22 -0.58
CA LEU A 68 1.55 0.56 -1.07
C LEU A 68 1.65 1.25 -2.43
N ILE A 69 1.11 0.64 -3.47
CA ILE A 69 0.98 1.24 -4.80
C ILE A 69 -0.42 1.83 -4.95
N MET A 70 -0.49 3.15 -5.13
CA MET A 70 -1.76 3.80 -5.46
C MET A 70 -2.17 3.46 -6.89
N THR A 71 -3.36 2.90 -7.04
CA THR A 71 -3.97 2.56 -8.33
C THR A 71 -5.05 3.57 -8.76
N VAL A 72 -5.07 4.70 -8.08
CA VAL A 72 -5.80 5.94 -8.40
C VAL A 72 -4.97 7.14 -7.94
N GLU A 73 -5.29 8.36 -8.38
CA GLU A 73 -4.69 9.55 -7.76
C GLU A 73 -5.23 9.70 -6.32
N PRO A 74 -4.35 9.84 -5.31
CA PRO A 74 -4.80 9.94 -3.92
C PRO A 74 -5.59 11.23 -3.67
N GLY A 75 -6.67 11.12 -2.86
CA GLY A 75 -7.49 12.27 -2.44
C GLY A 75 -9.00 12.04 -2.52
N PHE A 76 -9.49 11.22 -3.45
CA PHE A 76 -10.92 10.98 -3.63
C PHE A 76 -11.21 9.50 -3.77
N GLY A 77 -12.32 9.04 -3.17
CA GLY A 77 -12.83 7.69 -3.37
C GLY A 77 -13.60 7.54 -4.68
N GLY A 78 -13.82 6.28 -5.11
CA GLY A 78 -14.66 5.96 -6.25
C GLY A 78 -14.08 6.25 -7.64
N GLN A 79 -12.77 6.47 -7.73
CA GLN A 79 -12.05 6.63 -8.99
C GLN A 79 -11.87 5.29 -9.71
N SER A 80 -11.70 5.35 -11.03
CA SER A 80 -11.41 4.19 -11.86
C SER A 80 -10.02 3.64 -11.60
N PHE A 81 -9.92 2.32 -11.56
CA PHE A 81 -8.65 1.58 -11.41
C PHE A 81 -7.68 1.90 -12.56
N MET A 82 -6.45 2.21 -12.23
CA MET A 82 -5.39 2.50 -13.19
C MET A 82 -4.59 1.24 -13.50
N GLU A 83 -5.01 0.46 -14.49
CA GLU A 83 -4.39 -0.81 -14.86
C GLU A 83 -2.89 -0.69 -15.19
N LYS A 84 -2.47 0.45 -15.75
CA LYS A 84 -1.04 0.74 -16.01
C LYS A 84 -0.14 0.70 -14.77
N MET A 85 -0.72 0.77 -13.57
CA MET A 85 0.05 0.63 -12.32
C MET A 85 0.49 -0.81 -12.05
N MET A 86 -0.06 -1.79 -12.77
CA MET A 86 0.33 -3.18 -12.61
C MET A 86 1.79 -3.45 -12.97
N ASP A 87 2.37 -2.66 -13.87
CA ASP A 87 3.81 -2.78 -14.17
C ASP A 87 4.66 -2.37 -12.95
N LYS A 88 4.23 -1.35 -12.20
CA LYS A 88 4.87 -0.95 -10.95
C LYS A 88 4.67 -2.02 -9.84
N VAL A 89 3.49 -2.63 -9.77
CA VAL A 89 3.22 -3.75 -8.83
C VAL A 89 4.14 -4.92 -9.14
N LYS A 90 4.31 -5.31 -10.41
CA LYS A 90 5.24 -6.38 -10.82
C LYS A 90 6.69 -6.05 -10.47
N GLN A 91 7.12 -4.79 -10.67
CA GLN A 91 8.46 -4.35 -10.27
C GLN A 91 8.68 -4.50 -8.76
N ALA A 92 7.73 -4.02 -7.95
CA ALA A 92 7.80 -4.14 -6.49
C ALA A 92 7.83 -5.60 -6.04
N ARG A 93 6.98 -6.47 -6.62
CA ARG A 93 6.96 -7.91 -6.32
C ARG A 93 8.31 -8.55 -6.65
N LYS A 94 8.86 -8.28 -7.83
CA LYS A 94 10.17 -8.79 -8.23
C LYS A 94 11.27 -8.39 -7.26
N GLU A 95 11.26 -7.16 -6.78
CA GLU A 95 12.25 -6.67 -5.81
C GLU A 95 12.10 -7.36 -4.46
N ILE A 96 10.88 -7.44 -3.91
CA ILE A 96 10.57 -8.15 -2.67
C ILE A 96 11.05 -9.60 -2.75
N ASP A 97 10.73 -10.29 -3.85
CA ASP A 97 11.09 -11.71 -4.03
C ASP A 97 12.60 -11.91 -4.20
N SER A 98 13.29 -10.98 -4.89
CA SER A 98 14.75 -11.05 -5.10
C SER A 98 15.52 -10.97 -3.79
N HIS A 99 15.02 -10.19 -2.83
CA HIS A 99 15.59 -10.07 -1.48
C HIS A 99 15.03 -11.12 -0.50
N ARG A 100 14.14 -12.01 -0.94
CA ARG A 100 13.49 -13.06 -0.13
C ARG A 100 12.73 -12.51 1.09
N LEU A 101 12.15 -11.33 0.96
CA LEU A 101 11.43 -10.62 2.03
C LEU A 101 9.98 -11.12 2.15
N LYS A 102 9.79 -12.25 2.82
CA LYS A 102 8.47 -12.90 2.95
C LYS A 102 7.46 -12.11 3.79
N ASP A 103 7.94 -11.21 4.65
CA ASP A 103 7.11 -10.45 5.59
C ASP A 103 6.77 -9.04 5.07
N VAL A 104 7.28 -8.64 3.91
CA VAL A 104 6.95 -7.37 3.27
C VAL A 104 5.68 -7.52 2.43
N TRP A 105 4.63 -6.81 2.81
CA TRP A 105 3.37 -6.80 2.08
C TRP A 105 3.40 -5.87 0.88
N LEU A 106 2.82 -6.31 -0.22
CA LEU A 106 2.59 -5.48 -1.40
C LEU A 106 1.09 -5.16 -1.52
N GLN A 107 0.74 -3.94 -1.13
CA GLN A 107 -0.64 -3.48 -1.09
C GLN A 107 -0.97 -2.59 -2.28
N VAL A 108 -2.22 -2.66 -2.74
CA VAL A 108 -2.79 -1.74 -3.73
C VAL A 108 -4.01 -1.03 -3.15
N ASP A 109 -4.15 0.27 -3.45
CA ASP A 109 -5.30 1.09 -3.05
C ASP A 109 -5.81 1.92 -4.22
N GLY A 110 -7.08 1.74 -4.53
CA GLY A 110 -7.82 2.52 -5.51
C GLY A 110 -8.50 1.68 -6.60
N GLY A 111 -9.82 1.78 -6.69
CA GLY A 111 -10.62 1.14 -7.73
C GLY A 111 -10.68 -0.39 -7.67
N ILE A 112 -10.36 -0.99 -6.50
CA ILE A 112 -10.47 -2.44 -6.30
C ILE A 112 -11.95 -2.85 -6.24
N SER A 113 -12.29 -3.85 -7.06
CA SER A 113 -13.63 -4.38 -7.27
C SER A 113 -13.57 -5.84 -7.75
N LEU A 114 -14.73 -6.48 -7.95
CA LEU A 114 -14.80 -7.85 -8.50
C LEU A 114 -14.14 -7.99 -9.88
N THR A 115 -14.06 -6.90 -10.65
CA THR A 115 -13.48 -6.91 -12.00
C THR A 115 -12.01 -6.54 -12.06
N THR A 116 -11.43 -5.98 -10.99
CA THR A 116 -10.05 -5.46 -10.98
C THR A 116 -9.13 -6.19 -10.01
N ILE A 117 -9.67 -6.83 -8.97
CA ILE A 117 -8.86 -7.48 -7.92
C ILE A 117 -7.99 -8.60 -8.48
N GLU A 118 -8.52 -9.40 -9.43
CA GLU A 118 -7.75 -10.49 -10.05
C GLU A 118 -6.53 -9.95 -10.80
N THR A 119 -6.69 -8.85 -11.52
CA THR A 119 -5.59 -8.20 -12.26
C THR A 119 -4.49 -7.75 -11.31
N ALA A 120 -4.85 -7.15 -10.17
CA ALA A 120 -3.90 -6.72 -9.16
C ALA A 120 -3.22 -7.91 -8.45
N TYR A 121 -3.97 -8.96 -8.13
CA TYR A 121 -3.43 -10.21 -7.56
C TYR A 121 -2.43 -10.89 -8.48
N ARG A 122 -2.78 -11.05 -9.76
CA ARG A 122 -1.89 -11.64 -10.78
C ARG A 122 -0.63 -10.80 -11.04
N ALA A 123 -0.68 -9.51 -10.77
CA ALA A 123 0.49 -8.64 -10.82
C ALA A 123 1.42 -8.80 -9.60
N GLY A 124 0.97 -9.51 -8.54
CA GLY A 124 1.75 -9.83 -7.36
C GLY A 124 1.35 -9.08 -6.08
N ALA A 125 0.25 -8.33 -6.08
CA ALA A 125 -0.28 -7.75 -4.84
C ALA A 125 -0.85 -8.84 -3.93
N ASP A 126 -0.60 -8.72 -2.62
CA ASP A 126 -1.10 -9.63 -1.58
C ASP A 126 -2.04 -8.96 -0.56
N ALA A 127 -2.15 -7.62 -0.62
CA ALA A 127 -3.08 -6.85 0.20
C ALA A 127 -3.88 -5.85 -0.66
N PHE A 128 -5.18 -5.70 -0.38
CA PHE A 128 -6.10 -4.94 -1.24
C PHE A 128 -6.98 -4.02 -0.40
N VAL A 129 -7.03 -2.73 -0.76
CA VAL A 129 -7.96 -1.78 -0.16
C VAL A 129 -9.17 -1.61 -1.09
N ALA A 130 -10.31 -2.13 -0.66
CA ALA A 130 -11.57 -2.06 -1.38
C ALA A 130 -12.60 -1.23 -0.59
N GLY A 131 -12.64 0.08 -0.82
CA GLY A 131 -13.55 0.99 -0.14
C GLY A 131 -14.94 0.99 -0.78
N SER A 132 -15.12 1.75 -1.87
CA SER A 132 -16.43 1.98 -2.48
C SER A 132 -17.12 0.70 -2.99
N ALA A 133 -16.37 -0.29 -3.45
CA ALA A 133 -16.94 -1.56 -3.90
C ALA A 133 -17.62 -2.33 -2.74
N VAL A 134 -17.05 -2.25 -1.53
CA VAL A 134 -17.60 -2.90 -0.34
C VAL A 134 -18.72 -2.05 0.27
N PHE A 135 -18.45 -0.79 0.58
CA PHE A 135 -19.39 0.05 1.35
C PHE A 135 -20.63 0.51 0.56
N LYS A 136 -20.61 0.45 -0.79
CA LYS A 136 -21.78 0.73 -1.62
C LYS A 136 -22.58 -0.52 -2.01
N SER A 137 -22.13 -1.70 -1.61
CA SER A 137 -22.88 -2.94 -1.86
C SER A 137 -24.02 -3.07 -0.85
N GLU A 138 -25.10 -3.75 -1.26
CA GLU A 138 -26.23 -4.08 -0.38
C GLU A 138 -25.81 -5.04 0.75
N ASP A 139 -24.79 -5.88 0.50
CA ASP A 139 -24.19 -6.80 1.47
C ASP A 139 -22.67 -6.63 1.48
N PRO A 140 -22.14 -5.76 2.35
CA PRO A 140 -20.70 -5.54 2.46
C PRO A 140 -19.90 -6.79 2.85
N GLY A 141 -20.46 -7.64 3.73
CA GLY A 141 -19.84 -8.89 4.16
C GLY A 141 -19.69 -9.88 3.00
N GLY A 142 -20.78 -10.16 2.30
CA GLY A 142 -20.78 -11.01 1.12
C GLY A 142 -19.93 -10.45 -0.03
N MET A 143 -19.81 -9.12 -0.13
CA MET A 143 -18.88 -8.53 -1.10
C MET A 143 -17.41 -8.84 -0.77
N VAL A 144 -17.02 -8.78 0.50
CA VAL A 144 -15.67 -9.18 0.92
C VAL A 144 -15.41 -10.65 0.61
N ASP A 145 -16.38 -11.53 0.86
CA ASP A 145 -16.25 -12.96 0.57
C ASP A 145 -16.11 -13.23 -0.93
N LYS A 146 -16.88 -12.53 -1.77
CA LYS A 146 -16.74 -12.60 -3.24
C LYS A 146 -15.36 -12.13 -3.71
N LEU A 147 -14.84 -11.03 -3.16
CA LEU A 147 -13.50 -10.54 -3.49
C LEU A 147 -12.42 -11.55 -3.10
N ARG A 148 -12.52 -12.15 -1.92
CA ARG A 148 -11.59 -13.19 -1.46
C ARG A 148 -11.63 -14.44 -2.36
N ALA A 149 -12.80 -14.88 -2.75
CA ALA A 149 -12.97 -16.07 -3.61
C ALA A 149 -12.28 -15.93 -4.99
N ILE A 150 -12.05 -14.71 -5.46
CA ILE A 150 -11.36 -14.48 -6.75
C ILE A 150 -9.84 -14.70 -6.62
N ILE A 151 -9.27 -14.47 -5.43
CA ILE A 151 -7.82 -14.48 -5.18
C ILE A 151 -7.37 -15.64 -4.28
N SER A 152 -8.25 -16.62 -4.07
CA SER A 152 -8.02 -17.83 -3.25
C SER A 152 -7.43 -18.95 -4.05
#